data_1f0deb1dace2ca3bcab7e69c9ca4d480
#
_entry.id   1f0deb1dace2ca3bcab7e69c9ca4d480
#
_cell.length_a   1.000
_cell.length_b   1.000
_cell.length_c   1.000
_cell.angle_alpha   90.00
_cell.angle_beta   90.00
_cell.angle_gamma   90.00
#
_symmetry.space_group_name_H-M   'P 1'
#
loop_
_entity.id
_entity.type
_entity.pdbx_description
1 polymer ?
#
loop_
_entity_poly.entity_id
_entity_poly.type
_entity_poly.pdbx_seq_one_letter_code
_entity_poly.pdbx_strand_id
1 'polypeptide(L)'
;MDVTRLIDLFPYQLEKFPKSDALAAKENGVWKKYSTAEVLEIVNNLSYGLLNAGIKPGDKIGIISNNRPEWNFIDHACLQIAVADVPLYPTISEHDLKFTLHQSEVRYMFVSDKVIYDKINALKPELPFLEKIYTFNKVEGAAHWTELTEAGKKAPLSEKVNEIRSTIKPSDLATIIYTSGTTGNPKGVMLSHNNLVSNFKACEVLCPFNDNWRALSFLPLNHVYERMLSYLYVYYGVSIYYAESLDTIADNLKDVKPEIFVTVPRLLEKVYDKIVSKGAELSGIKKALFYWALNLGLRYELHGANGWWYEFQLKIANKLIFSKWREALGNNIVAIASGGAALQPRLARVFHAARIPVLEGYGLTETSPVIAVNNFQPDCIKFGTVGTVIDKVEVKIAEDGEILCKGPNVMMGYYQNPEQTAEMIDAEGWFHTGDIGIIEDGKFLKITDRKKEIFKTSGGKYIVPQMIENKLKESRFIEQAMVIGENQKFASAFIVPNFSFIRDWANRKNLKLDTNDEIATNPEVKKRIAEEVNEINKTLGHFETIKRFELLSREFSIEKNEMTPKLSLRRKIILENFKEQYNRIYSFD
;
A
#
# COMPACT_ATOMS: atom_id res chain seq x y z
N MET A 1 8.16 -30.73 -1.84
CA MET A 1 9.11 -29.73 -2.39
C MET A 1 9.24 -28.59 -1.39
N ASP A 2 10.45 -28.04 -1.13
CA ASP A 2 10.58 -26.80 -0.32
C ASP A 2 10.68 -25.58 -1.27
N VAL A 3 9.98 -24.49 -0.91
CA VAL A 3 10.02 -23.25 -1.67
C VAL A 3 11.19 -22.40 -1.17
N THR A 4 12.25 -22.30 -1.96
CA THR A 4 13.43 -21.47 -1.66
C THR A 4 13.59 -20.32 -2.65
N ARG A 5 12.90 -20.38 -3.78
CA ARG A 5 12.89 -19.40 -4.86
C ARG A 5 11.46 -19.13 -5.30
N LEU A 6 11.19 -17.95 -5.83
CA LEU A 6 9.83 -17.60 -6.30
C LEU A 6 9.35 -18.51 -7.44
N ILE A 7 10.27 -19.02 -8.26
CA ILE A 7 9.94 -19.99 -9.34
C ILE A 7 9.39 -21.32 -8.82
N ASP A 8 9.57 -21.62 -7.55
CA ASP A 8 9.10 -22.86 -6.94
C ASP A 8 7.63 -22.79 -6.52
N LEU A 9 7.01 -21.59 -6.48
CA LEU A 9 5.68 -21.35 -5.90
C LEU A 9 4.55 -22.10 -6.61
N PHE A 10 4.34 -21.88 -7.93
CA PHE A 10 3.26 -22.57 -8.64
C PHE A 10 3.48 -24.09 -8.78
N PRO A 11 4.71 -24.59 -9.03
CA PRO A 11 4.98 -26.03 -8.91
C PRO A 11 4.62 -26.60 -7.53
N TYR A 12 4.98 -25.88 -6.46
CA TYR A 12 4.61 -26.26 -5.09
C TYR A 12 3.08 -26.25 -4.87
N GLN A 13 2.39 -25.18 -5.33
CA GLN A 13 0.93 -25.11 -5.23
C GLN A 13 0.25 -26.23 -6.00
N LEU A 14 0.76 -26.60 -7.20
CA LEU A 14 0.20 -27.70 -7.97
C LEU A 14 0.35 -29.03 -7.24
N GLU A 15 1.48 -29.24 -6.55
CA GLU A 15 1.73 -30.47 -5.77
C GLU A 15 0.88 -30.55 -4.50
N LYS A 16 0.76 -29.44 -3.76
CA LYS A 16 0.18 -29.43 -2.40
C LYS A 16 -1.28 -28.98 -2.37
N PHE A 17 -1.65 -28.01 -3.18
CA PHE A 17 -2.93 -27.32 -3.14
C PHE A 17 -3.44 -27.02 -4.56
N PRO A 18 -3.63 -28.04 -5.46
CA PRO A 18 -4.06 -27.78 -6.83
C PRO A 18 -5.39 -27.04 -6.84
N LYS A 19 -5.43 -25.88 -7.48
CA LYS A 19 -6.60 -25.00 -7.54
C LYS A 19 -7.24 -25.02 -8.92
N SER A 20 -8.57 -24.95 -8.97
CA SER A 20 -9.32 -24.67 -10.20
C SER A 20 -9.45 -23.17 -10.49
N ASP A 21 -9.10 -22.33 -9.51
CA ASP A 21 -9.23 -20.87 -9.53
C ASP A 21 -8.05 -20.20 -8.83
N ALA A 22 -6.83 -20.65 -9.12
CA ALA A 22 -5.62 -20.07 -8.52
C ALA A 22 -5.56 -18.56 -8.72
N LEU A 23 -5.86 -18.08 -9.93
CA LEU A 23 -5.98 -16.67 -10.28
C LEU A 23 -7.31 -16.42 -10.99
N ALA A 24 -7.96 -15.30 -10.72
CA ALA A 24 -9.24 -14.95 -11.35
C ALA A 24 -9.36 -13.42 -11.59
N ALA A 25 -9.92 -13.04 -12.75
CA ALA A 25 -10.29 -11.67 -13.06
C ALA A 25 -11.61 -11.64 -13.84
N LYS A 26 -12.33 -10.53 -13.80
CA LYS A 26 -13.53 -10.39 -14.61
C LYS A 26 -13.21 -10.03 -16.06
N GLU A 27 -13.78 -10.81 -16.98
CA GLU A 27 -13.86 -10.49 -18.40
C GLU A 27 -15.34 -10.35 -18.77
N ASN A 28 -15.75 -9.20 -19.29
CA ASN A 28 -17.15 -8.90 -19.63
C ASN A 28 -18.15 -9.19 -18.48
N GLY A 29 -17.77 -8.84 -17.25
CA GLY A 29 -18.59 -9.02 -16.05
C GLY A 29 -18.64 -10.44 -15.48
N VAL A 30 -17.93 -11.40 -16.07
CA VAL A 30 -17.86 -12.80 -15.62
C VAL A 30 -16.47 -13.12 -15.11
N TRP A 31 -16.36 -13.80 -13.97
CA TRP A 31 -15.08 -14.25 -13.42
C TRP A 31 -14.46 -15.35 -14.28
N LYS A 32 -13.44 -14.99 -15.04
CA LYS A 32 -12.55 -15.93 -15.71
C LYS A 32 -11.53 -16.43 -14.70
N LYS A 33 -11.46 -17.73 -14.55
CA LYS A 33 -10.60 -18.42 -13.59
C LYS A 33 -9.51 -19.17 -14.32
N TYR A 34 -8.34 -19.22 -13.73
CA TYR A 34 -7.21 -19.99 -14.19
C TYR A 34 -6.81 -20.97 -13.10
N SER A 35 -6.79 -22.26 -13.45
CA SER A 35 -6.29 -23.29 -12.55
C SER A 35 -4.77 -23.19 -12.39
N THR A 36 -4.23 -23.77 -11.33
CA THR A 36 -2.76 -23.81 -11.13
C THR A 36 -2.03 -24.45 -12.31
N ALA A 37 -2.62 -25.48 -12.92
CA ALA A 37 -2.06 -26.14 -14.11
C ALA A 37 -2.04 -25.22 -15.34
N GLU A 38 -3.14 -24.49 -15.59
CA GLU A 38 -3.22 -23.53 -16.68
C GLU A 38 -2.24 -22.37 -16.49
N VAL A 39 -2.08 -21.86 -15.26
CA VAL A 39 -1.07 -20.84 -14.94
C VAL A 39 0.33 -21.34 -15.30
N LEU A 40 0.69 -22.55 -14.88
CA LEU A 40 2.00 -23.13 -15.20
C LEU A 40 2.20 -23.33 -16.71
N GLU A 41 1.19 -23.79 -17.44
CA GLU A 41 1.27 -23.95 -18.89
C GLU A 41 1.52 -22.59 -19.58
N ILE A 42 0.76 -21.54 -19.19
CA ILE A 42 0.92 -20.19 -19.74
C ILE A 42 2.32 -19.65 -19.43
N VAL A 43 2.76 -19.75 -18.18
CA VAL A 43 4.08 -19.29 -17.72
C VAL A 43 5.21 -19.99 -18.49
N ASN A 44 5.12 -21.32 -18.69
CA ASN A 44 6.11 -22.05 -19.46
C ASN A 44 6.15 -21.59 -20.93
N ASN A 45 4.98 -21.48 -21.57
CA ASN A 45 4.90 -21.03 -22.96
C ASN A 45 5.41 -19.58 -23.13
N LEU A 46 5.15 -18.70 -22.18
CA LEU A 46 5.71 -17.34 -22.16
C LEU A 46 7.24 -17.35 -22.05
N SER A 47 7.79 -18.18 -21.17
CA SER A 47 9.24 -18.30 -21.02
C SER A 47 9.92 -18.78 -22.30
N TYR A 48 9.31 -19.78 -22.97
CA TYR A 48 9.78 -20.23 -24.27
C TYR A 48 9.71 -19.13 -25.32
N GLY A 49 8.58 -18.42 -25.37
CA GLY A 49 8.37 -17.31 -26.29
C GLY A 49 9.36 -16.16 -26.07
N LEU A 50 9.65 -15.80 -24.83
CA LEU A 50 10.63 -14.77 -24.49
C LEU A 50 12.04 -15.17 -24.94
N LEU A 51 12.46 -16.41 -24.67
CA LEU A 51 13.75 -16.92 -25.13
C LEU A 51 13.83 -16.99 -26.66
N ASN A 52 12.76 -17.44 -27.34
CA ASN A 52 12.66 -17.46 -28.79
C ASN A 52 12.72 -16.05 -29.40
N ALA A 53 12.20 -15.05 -28.69
CA ALA A 53 12.25 -13.64 -29.08
C ALA A 53 13.61 -12.96 -28.78
N GLY A 54 14.58 -13.69 -28.20
CA GLY A 54 15.95 -13.22 -27.99
C GLY A 54 16.23 -12.66 -26.60
N ILE A 55 15.28 -12.76 -25.64
CA ILE A 55 15.54 -12.44 -24.22
C ILE A 55 16.52 -13.47 -23.66
N LYS A 56 17.42 -13.01 -22.78
CA LYS A 56 18.49 -13.82 -22.18
C LYS A 56 18.47 -13.69 -20.65
N PRO A 57 19.00 -14.67 -19.91
CA PRO A 57 19.27 -14.50 -18.47
C PRO A 57 20.04 -13.21 -18.19
N GLY A 58 19.60 -12.46 -17.19
CA GLY A 58 20.16 -11.15 -16.81
C GLY A 58 19.54 -9.94 -17.49
N ASP A 59 18.74 -10.12 -18.55
CA ASP A 59 17.95 -9.03 -19.13
C ASP A 59 16.89 -8.52 -18.14
N LYS A 60 16.31 -7.36 -18.45
CA LYS A 60 15.21 -6.78 -17.65
C LYS A 60 13.98 -6.56 -18.54
N ILE A 61 12.82 -6.82 -17.94
CA ILE A 61 11.51 -6.65 -18.57
C ILE A 61 10.66 -5.72 -17.70
N GLY A 62 10.10 -4.68 -18.33
CA GLY A 62 9.22 -3.74 -17.63
C GLY A 62 7.76 -4.17 -17.67
N ILE A 63 7.02 -3.90 -16.60
CA ILE A 63 5.59 -4.16 -16.50
C ILE A 63 4.87 -2.91 -16.00
N ILE A 64 3.92 -2.40 -16.78
CA ILE A 64 3.01 -1.32 -16.37
C ILE A 64 1.58 -1.76 -16.62
N SER A 65 0.90 -2.16 -15.55
CA SER A 65 -0.48 -2.63 -15.63
C SER A 65 -1.21 -2.50 -14.31
N ASN A 66 -2.53 -2.38 -14.40
CA ASN A 66 -3.42 -2.68 -13.27
C ASN A 66 -3.32 -4.17 -12.92
N ASN A 67 -3.84 -4.55 -11.74
CA ASN A 67 -3.83 -5.93 -11.28
C ASN A 67 -4.62 -6.83 -12.21
N ARG A 68 -4.01 -7.95 -12.59
CA ARG A 68 -4.60 -8.96 -13.48
C ARG A 68 -3.77 -10.24 -13.50
N PRO A 69 -4.33 -11.40 -13.86
CA PRO A 69 -3.59 -12.65 -13.95
C PRO A 69 -2.35 -12.56 -14.86
N GLU A 70 -2.44 -11.86 -15.99
CA GLU A 70 -1.36 -11.72 -16.96
C GLU A 70 -0.12 -11.05 -16.39
N TRP A 71 -0.29 -10.16 -15.39
CA TRP A 71 0.83 -9.58 -14.66
C TRP A 71 1.68 -10.68 -14.01
N ASN A 72 1.02 -11.62 -13.32
CA ASN A 72 1.70 -12.76 -12.68
C ASN A 72 2.28 -13.75 -13.69
N PHE A 73 1.63 -13.92 -14.85
CA PHE A 73 2.17 -14.78 -15.90
C PHE A 73 3.52 -14.25 -16.40
N ILE A 74 3.63 -12.94 -16.64
CA ILE A 74 4.90 -12.31 -17.05
C ILE A 74 5.93 -12.39 -15.93
N ASP A 75 5.56 -12.03 -14.69
CA ASP A 75 6.44 -12.10 -13.53
C ASP A 75 7.09 -13.49 -13.41
N HIS A 76 6.28 -14.53 -13.29
CA HIS A 76 6.78 -15.89 -13.15
C HIS A 76 7.51 -16.41 -14.39
N ALA A 77 7.14 -15.96 -15.59
CA ALA A 77 7.87 -16.30 -16.81
C ALA A 77 9.26 -15.68 -16.83
N CYS A 78 9.41 -14.43 -16.40
CA CYS A 78 10.70 -13.78 -16.23
C CYS A 78 11.57 -14.49 -15.20
N LEU A 79 11.01 -14.74 -14.02
CA LEU A 79 11.71 -15.37 -12.92
C LEU A 79 12.33 -16.72 -13.32
N GLN A 80 11.59 -17.60 -14.05
CA GLN A 80 12.10 -18.93 -14.37
C GLN A 80 13.16 -18.96 -15.50
N ILE A 81 13.41 -17.85 -16.17
CA ILE A 81 14.50 -17.69 -17.14
C ILE A 81 15.58 -16.72 -16.67
N ALA A 82 15.67 -16.48 -15.35
CA ALA A 82 16.65 -15.59 -14.71
C ALA A 82 16.64 -14.15 -15.28
N VAL A 83 15.46 -13.61 -15.54
CA VAL A 83 15.21 -12.24 -15.99
C VAL A 83 14.56 -11.47 -14.84
N ALA A 84 15.10 -10.31 -14.50
CA ALA A 84 14.50 -9.45 -13.48
C ALA A 84 13.38 -8.60 -14.10
N ASP A 85 12.22 -8.57 -13.48
CA ASP A 85 11.19 -7.62 -13.85
C ASP A 85 11.39 -6.25 -13.20
N VAL A 86 10.88 -5.21 -13.86
CA VAL A 86 10.89 -3.82 -13.43
C VAL A 86 9.43 -3.33 -13.44
N PRO A 87 8.70 -3.55 -12.34
CA PRO A 87 7.30 -3.14 -12.26
C PRO A 87 7.16 -1.65 -11.97
N LEU A 88 6.32 -0.96 -12.74
CA LEU A 88 6.11 0.48 -12.66
C LEU A 88 4.63 0.83 -12.48
N TYR A 89 4.37 1.97 -11.84
CA TYR A 89 3.00 2.46 -11.65
C TYR A 89 2.41 2.99 -12.95
N PRO A 90 1.13 2.70 -13.26
CA PRO A 90 0.43 3.33 -14.38
C PRO A 90 0.42 4.87 -14.31
N THR A 91 0.48 5.41 -13.09
CA THR A 91 0.47 6.86 -12.80
C THR A 91 1.87 7.49 -12.73
N ILE A 92 2.93 6.74 -13.10
CA ILE A 92 4.31 7.25 -13.08
C ILE A 92 4.46 8.49 -13.97
N SER A 93 5.20 9.50 -13.49
CA SER A 93 5.51 10.69 -14.30
C SER A 93 6.35 10.32 -15.53
N GLU A 94 6.28 11.12 -16.59
CA GLU A 94 7.09 10.88 -17.79
C GLU A 94 8.59 10.96 -17.48
N HIS A 95 8.99 11.92 -16.66
CA HIS A 95 10.38 12.07 -16.22
C HIS A 95 10.87 10.82 -15.48
N ASP A 96 10.12 10.33 -14.47
CA ASP A 96 10.51 9.17 -13.69
C ASP A 96 10.47 7.89 -14.53
N LEU A 97 9.52 7.80 -15.46
CA LEU A 97 9.42 6.68 -16.41
C LEU A 97 10.66 6.61 -17.31
N LYS A 98 11.02 7.72 -17.95
CA LYS A 98 12.21 7.81 -18.80
C LYS A 98 13.48 7.47 -18.04
N PHE A 99 13.66 8.07 -16.87
CA PHE A 99 14.81 7.78 -16.00
C PHE A 99 14.89 6.30 -15.65
N THR A 100 13.78 5.72 -15.19
CA THR A 100 13.75 4.32 -14.75
C THR A 100 14.05 3.35 -15.90
N LEU A 101 13.40 3.52 -17.05
CA LEU A 101 13.61 2.65 -18.21
C LEU A 101 15.03 2.76 -18.77
N HIS A 102 15.60 3.97 -18.74
CA HIS A 102 16.98 4.18 -19.17
C HIS A 102 17.98 3.53 -18.21
N GLN A 103 17.84 3.77 -16.90
CA GLN A 103 18.76 3.21 -15.89
C GLN A 103 18.67 1.69 -15.82
N SER A 104 17.46 1.12 -15.88
CA SER A 104 17.27 -0.34 -15.80
C SER A 104 17.56 -1.08 -17.09
N GLU A 105 17.75 -0.37 -18.22
CA GLU A 105 18.01 -0.97 -19.53
C GLU A 105 16.96 -2.01 -19.92
N VAL A 106 15.68 -1.69 -19.69
CA VAL A 106 14.56 -2.58 -20.02
C VAL A 106 14.49 -2.84 -21.51
N ARG A 107 14.53 -4.13 -21.90
CA ARG A 107 14.48 -4.55 -23.31
C ARG A 107 13.07 -4.69 -23.84
N TYR A 108 12.17 -5.28 -23.06
CA TYR A 108 10.76 -5.45 -23.44
C TYR A 108 9.86 -4.84 -22.38
N MET A 109 8.75 -4.23 -22.83
CA MET A 109 7.71 -3.69 -21.96
C MET A 109 6.40 -4.45 -22.16
N PHE A 110 5.71 -4.73 -21.05
CA PHE A 110 4.35 -5.23 -21.03
C PHE A 110 3.44 -4.18 -20.41
N VAL A 111 2.42 -3.75 -21.15
CA VAL A 111 1.55 -2.65 -20.75
C VAL A 111 0.08 -3.03 -20.82
N SER A 112 -0.77 -2.45 -19.96
CA SER A 112 -2.18 -2.81 -19.88
C SER A 112 -2.96 -2.48 -21.15
N ASP A 113 -2.79 -1.27 -21.71
CA ASP A 113 -3.73 -0.66 -22.65
C ASP A 113 -3.08 0.34 -23.62
N LYS A 114 -3.91 0.91 -24.49
CA LYS A 114 -3.48 1.88 -25.50
C LYS A 114 -2.89 3.16 -24.90
N VAL A 115 -3.42 3.66 -23.77
CA VAL A 115 -2.94 4.91 -23.19
C VAL A 115 -1.49 4.79 -22.75
N ILE A 116 -1.17 3.69 -22.06
CA ILE A 116 0.19 3.43 -21.59
C ILE A 116 1.10 3.04 -22.78
N TYR A 117 0.57 2.28 -23.74
CA TYR A 117 1.30 1.95 -24.95
C TYR A 117 1.74 3.21 -25.71
N ASP A 118 0.84 4.14 -25.98
CA ASP A 118 1.14 5.39 -26.69
C ASP A 118 2.19 6.22 -25.94
N LYS A 119 2.06 6.31 -24.59
CA LYS A 119 3.02 7.01 -23.73
C LYS A 119 4.44 6.46 -23.86
N ILE A 120 4.59 5.13 -23.81
CA ILE A 120 5.92 4.50 -23.88
C ILE A 120 6.45 4.51 -25.30
N ASN A 121 5.60 4.29 -26.30
CA ASN A 121 5.98 4.28 -27.70
C ASN A 121 6.49 5.68 -28.14
N ALA A 122 5.93 6.76 -27.59
CA ALA A 122 6.44 8.10 -27.82
C ALA A 122 7.85 8.31 -27.25
N LEU A 123 8.19 7.66 -26.13
CA LEU A 123 9.53 7.73 -25.51
C LEU A 123 10.55 6.76 -26.14
N LYS A 124 10.09 5.78 -26.91
CA LYS A 124 10.96 4.72 -27.48
C LYS A 124 12.19 5.23 -28.23
N PRO A 125 12.13 6.32 -29.05
CA PRO A 125 13.32 6.86 -29.71
C PRO A 125 14.42 7.32 -28.75
N GLU A 126 14.09 7.63 -27.50
CA GLU A 126 15.01 8.06 -26.47
C GLU A 126 15.47 6.91 -25.53
N LEU A 127 14.98 5.70 -25.76
CA LEU A 127 15.25 4.50 -24.98
C LEU A 127 15.95 3.44 -25.82
N PRO A 128 17.29 3.52 -26.00
CA PRO A 128 18.02 2.69 -26.95
C PRO A 128 17.97 1.19 -26.66
N PHE A 129 17.69 0.80 -25.42
CA PHE A 129 17.57 -0.60 -25.00
C PHE A 129 16.17 -1.17 -25.22
N LEU A 130 15.14 -0.31 -25.39
CA LEU A 130 13.76 -0.75 -25.53
C LEU A 130 13.47 -1.25 -26.95
N GLU A 131 13.44 -2.56 -27.12
CA GLU A 131 13.25 -3.20 -28.41
C GLU A 131 11.76 -3.38 -28.76
N LYS A 132 10.94 -3.87 -27.81
CA LYS A 132 9.53 -4.22 -28.04
C LYS A 132 8.62 -3.79 -26.90
N ILE A 133 7.36 -3.48 -27.26
CA ILE A 133 6.27 -3.19 -26.35
C ILE A 133 5.14 -4.16 -26.67
N TYR A 134 4.71 -4.95 -25.69
CA TYR A 134 3.58 -5.85 -25.76
C TYR A 134 2.43 -5.29 -24.94
N THR A 135 1.20 -5.50 -25.39
CA THR A 135 -0.01 -5.06 -24.71
C THR A 135 -0.78 -6.24 -24.14
N PHE A 136 -1.42 -6.05 -22.98
CA PHE A 136 -2.33 -7.04 -22.41
C PHE A 136 -3.72 -6.95 -23.04
N ASN A 137 -4.24 -5.75 -23.26
CA ASN A 137 -5.43 -5.53 -24.06
C ASN A 137 -5.07 -5.45 -25.53
N LYS A 138 -5.94 -5.89 -26.42
CA LYS A 138 -5.72 -5.76 -27.85
C LYS A 138 -5.69 -4.29 -28.26
N VAL A 139 -4.59 -3.85 -28.84
CA VAL A 139 -4.37 -2.49 -29.34
C VAL A 139 -3.96 -2.61 -30.81
N GLU A 140 -4.65 -1.89 -31.69
CA GLU A 140 -4.34 -1.90 -33.12
C GLU A 140 -2.92 -1.40 -33.39
N GLY A 141 -2.16 -2.15 -34.16
CA GLY A 141 -0.76 -1.84 -34.49
C GLY A 141 0.26 -2.18 -33.40
N ALA A 142 -0.15 -2.66 -32.23
CA ALA A 142 0.74 -3.12 -31.17
C ALA A 142 0.80 -4.65 -31.08
N ALA A 143 1.96 -5.18 -30.72
CA ALA A 143 2.12 -6.60 -30.44
C ALA A 143 1.33 -6.99 -29.18
N HIS A 144 0.61 -8.10 -29.23
CA HIS A 144 -0.14 -8.62 -28.09
C HIS A 144 0.67 -9.71 -27.38
N TRP A 145 0.62 -9.74 -26.04
CA TRP A 145 1.41 -10.68 -25.22
C TRP A 145 1.22 -12.16 -25.59
N THR A 146 0.02 -12.51 -26.10
CA THR A 146 -0.27 -13.89 -26.54
C THR A 146 0.56 -14.33 -27.75
N GLU A 147 1.14 -13.40 -28.51
CA GLU A 147 2.05 -13.76 -29.59
C GLU A 147 3.28 -14.52 -29.07
N LEU A 148 3.76 -14.15 -27.87
CA LEU A 148 4.85 -14.86 -27.21
C LEU A 148 4.41 -16.24 -26.71
N THR A 149 3.23 -16.36 -26.10
CA THR A 149 2.71 -17.67 -25.68
C THR A 149 2.53 -18.61 -26.85
N GLU A 150 1.97 -18.13 -27.96
CA GLU A 150 1.79 -18.93 -29.17
C GLU A 150 3.12 -19.30 -29.83
N ALA A 151 4.09 -18.39 -29.83
CA ALA A 151 5.45 -18.68 -30.32
C ALA A 151 6.13 -19.77 -29.46
N GLY A 152 6.02 -19.65 -28.13
CA GLY A 152 6.55 -20.65 -27.21
C GLY A 152 5.88 -22.00 -27.32
N LYS A 153 4.56 -22.03 -27.53
CA LYS A 153 3.81 -23.27 -27.77
C LYS A 153 4.21 -23.98 -29.05
N LYS A 154 4.50 -23.21 -30.11
CA LYS A 154 4.97 -23.75 -31.40
C LYS A 154 6.42 -24.25 -31.36
N ALA A 155 7.26 -23.61 -30.55
CA ALA A 155 8.69 -23.95 -30.41
C ALA A 155 9.08 -24.03 -28.92
N PRO A 156 8.68 -25.09 -28.21
CA PRO A 156 8.94 -25.23 -26.77
C PRO A 156 10.44 -25.42 -26.51
N LEU A 157 10.95 -24.75 -25.47
CA LEU A 157 12.34 -24.80 -25.01
C LEU A 157 12.43 -25.37 -23.59
N SER A 158 11.70 -26.45 -23.31
CA SER A 158 11.58 -27.02 -21.97
C SER A 158 12.93 -27.42 -21.35
N GLU A 159 13.81 -28.06 -22.12
CA GLU A 159 15.15 -28.46 -21.64
C GLU A 159 15.99 -27.21 -21.29
N LYS A 160 15.99 -26.19 -22.14
CA LYS A 160 16.73 -24.95 -21.89
C LYS A 160 16.21 -24.18 -20.68
N VAL A 161 14.89 -24.09 -20.53
CA VAL A 161 14.29 -23.45 -19.34
C VAL A 161 14.63 -24.24 -18.08
N ASN A 162 14.60 -25.59 -18.11
CA ASN A 162 15.01 -26.43 -16.99
C ASN A 162 16.50 -26.26 -16.65
N GLU A 163 17.37 -26.15 -17.66
CA GLU A 163 18.79 -25.83 -17.48
C GLU A 163 18.94 -24.49 -16.74
N ILE A 164 18.33 -23.42 -17.24
CA ILE A 164 18.37 -22.10 -16.60
C ILE A 164 17.84 -22.16 -15.17
N ARG A 165 16.67 -22.75 -14.96
CA ARG A 165 16.07 -22.92 -13.61
C ARG A 165 17.00 -23.63 -12.61
N SER A 166 17.80 -24.58 -13.10
CA SER A 166 18.76 -25.32 -12.26
C SER A 166 19.92 -24.45 -11.78
N THR A 167 20.23 -23.35 -12.48
CA THR A 167 21.31 -22.41 -12.12
C THR A 167 20.84 -21.30 -11.18
N ILE A 168 19.54 -21.00 -11.11
CA ILE A 168 19.00 -19.93 -10.29
C ILE A 168 19.16 -20.25 -8.79
N LYS A 169 19.77 -19.32 -8.07
CA LYS A 169 20.01 -19.41 -6.61
C LYS A 169 18.99 -18.54 -5.85
N PRO A 170 18.70 -18.83 -4.58
CA PRO A 170 17.89 -17.96 -3.75
C PRO A 170 18.43 -16.52 -3.63
N SER A 171 19.75 -16.35 -3.72
CA SER A 171 20.41 -15.03 -3.67
C SER A 171 20.35 -14.23 -4.96
N ASP A 172 19.90 -14.82 -6.08
CA ASP A 172 19.88 -14.14 -7.37
C ASP A 172 18.79 -13.06 -7.41
N LEU A 173 19.03 -12.03 -8.20
CA LEU A 173 18.11 -10.92 -8.40
C LEU A 173 16.79 -11.42 -9.01
N ALA A 174 15.67 -11.12 -8.34
CA ALA A 174 14.33 -11.43 -8.80
C ALA A 174 13.64 -10.22 -9.44
N THR A 175 13.79 -9.05 -8.86
CA THR A 175 13.09 -7.84 -9.31
C THR A 175 13.83 -6.57 -8.90
N ILE A 176 13.60 -5.48 -9.65
CA ILE A 176 14.05 -4.13 -9.30
C ILE A 176 12.81 -3.24 -9.14
N ILE A 177 12.48 -2.87 -7.91
CA ILE A 177 11.31 -2.03 -7.62
C ILE A 177 11.76 -0.59 -7.39
N TYR A 178 11.33 0.32 -8.26
CA TYR A 178 11.68 1.73 -8.14
C TYR A 178 10.79 2.44 -7.11
N THR A 179 11.44 3.11 -6.15
CA THR A 179 10.78 3.92 -5.14
C THR A 179 11.04 5.40 -5.41
N SER A 180 10.00 6.23 -5.30
CA SER A 180 10.15 7.68 -5.42
C SER A 180 10.85 8.23 -4.18
N GLY A 181 12.09 8.68 -4.33
CA GLY A 181 12.77 9.44 -3.28
C GLY A 181 12.10 10.79 -3.03
N THR A 182 12.14 11.28 -1.80
CA THR A 182 11.63 12.62 -1.44
C THR A 182 12.48 13.76 -2.01
N THR A 183 13.67 13.47 -2.53
CA THR A 183 14.71 14.46 -2.85
C THR A 183 15.36 14.30 -4.23
N GLY A 184 14.84 13.47 -5.13
CA GLY A 184 15.51 13.27 -6.42
C GLY A 184 14.91 12.15 -7.29
N ASN A 185 15.73 11.62 -8.20
CA ASN A 185 15.37 10.52 -9.08
C ASN A 185 14.93 9.26 -8.32
N PRO A 186 14.03 8.43 -8.89
CA PRO A 186 13.66 7.14 -8.32
C PRO A 186 14.87 6.24 -8.06
N LYS A 187 14.78 5.42 -7.01
CA LYS A 187 15.83 4.47 -6.61
C LYS A 187 15.36 3.05 -6.88
N GLY A 188 16.12 2.29 -7.62
CA GLY A 188 15.82 0.89 -7.93
C GLY A 188 16.25 -0.03 -6.78
N VAL A 189 15.29 -0.50 -5.99
CA VAL A 189 15.53 -1.47 -4.89
C VAL A 189 15.67 -2.86 -5.49
N MET A 190 16.84 -3.49 -5.31
CA MET A 190 17.11 -4.85 -5.78
C MET A 190 16.68 -5.88 -4.74
N LEU A 191 15.74 -6.76 -5.12
CA LEU A 191 15.28 -7.84 -4.26
C LEU A 191 15.60 -9.20 -4.88
N SER A 192 16.21 -10.07 -4.08
CA SER A 192 16.49 -11.46 -4.46
C SER A 192 15.26 -12.35 -4.25
N HIS A 193 15.30 -13.56 -4.80
CA HIS A 193 14.31 -14.60 -4.48
C HIS A 193 14.23 -14.83 -2.97
N ASN A 194 15.37 -14.91 -2.28
CA ASN A 194 15.40 -15.16 -0.83
C ASN A 194 14.80 -14.01 -0.02
N ASN A 195 15.01 -12.75 -0.42
CA ASN A 195 14.41 -11.62 0.29
C ASN A 195 12.89 -11.75 0.37
N LEU A 196 12.25 -12.03 -0.76
CA LEU A 196 10.79 -12.18 -0.84
C LEU A 196 10.29 -13.49 -0.22
N VAL A 197 10.99 -14.62 -0.46
CA VAL A 197 10.61 -15.92 0.09
C VAL A 197 10.70 -15.95 1.62
N SER A 198 11.79 -15.43 2.19
CA SER A 198 11.93 -15.36 3.64
C SER A 198 10.87 -14.48 4.27
N ASN A 199 10.52 -13.37 3.62
CA ASN A 199 9.54 -12.41 4.12
C ASN A 199 8.12 -12.98 4.11
N PHE A 200 7.64 -13.56 2.99
CA PHE A 200 6.30 -14.13 2.99
C PHE A 200 6.18 -15.36 3.91
N LYS A 201 7.22 -16.18 4.02
CA LYS A 201 7.22 -17.30 4.98
C LYS A 201 7.15 -16.80 6.43
N ALA A 202 7.88 -15.73 6.78
CA ALA A 202 7.80 -15.14 8.11
C ALA A 202 6.45 -14.49 8.42
N CYS A 203 5.66 -14.15 7.38
CA CYS A 203 4.30 -13.62 7.52
C CYS A 203 3.22 -14.71 7.71
N GLU A 204 3.57 -15.99 7.84
CA GLU A 204 2.61 -17.06 8.15
C GLU A 204 1.84 -16.80 9.45
N VAL A 205 2.47 -16.09 10.40
CA VAL A 205 1.87 -15.70 11.68
C VAL A 205 0.71 -14.70 11.53
N LEU A 206 0.56 -14.05 10.39
CA LEU A 206 -0.46 -13.03 10.14
C LEU A 206 -1.86 -13.56 10.42
N CYS A 207 -2.19 -14.73 9.90
CA CYS A 207 -3.47 -15.38 10.13
C CYS A 207 -3.39 -16.87 9.80
N PRO A 208 -4.36 -17.68 10.27
CA PRO A 208 -4.40 -19.12 10.03
C PRO A 208 -4.86 -19.40 8.60
N PHE A 209 -3.95 -19.24 7.63
CA PHE A 209 -4.24 -19.46 6.21
C PHE A 209 -4.80 -20.85 5.95
N ASN A 210 -5.72 -20.92 4.98
CA ASN A 210 -6.34 -22.16 4.56
C ASN A 210 -6.50 -22.16 3.02
N ASP A 211 -6.28 -23.28 2.39
CA ASP A 211 -6.33 -23.47 0.94
C ASP A 211 -7.72 -23.29 0.32
N ASN A 212 -8.79 -23.25 1.12
CA ASN A 212 -10.13 -22.92 0.67
C ASN A 212 -10.41 -21.40 0.63
N TRP A 213 -9.46 -20.58 1.07
CA TRP A 213 -9.65 -19.14 1.11
C TRP A 213 -9.51 -18.48 -0.26
N ARG A 214 -10.14 -17.31 -0.35
CA ARG A 214 -10.03 -16.37 -1.45
C ARG A 214 -9.49 -15.04 -0.94
N ALA A 215 -8.59 -14.45 -1.69
CA ALA A 215 -8.13 -13.10 -1.48
C ALA A 215 -8.68 -12.18 -2.56
N LEU A 216 -9.05 -10.95 -2.22
CA LEU A 216 -9.34 -9.90 -3.20
C LEU A 216 -8.12 -8.98 -3.30
N SER A 217 -7.52 -8.92 -4.48
CA SER A 217 -6.34 -8.11 -4.80
C SER A 217 -6.75 -6.84 -5.52
N PHE A 218 -6.39 -5.67 -4.99
CA PHE A 218 -6.68 -4.36 -5.59
C PHE A 218 -5.61 -3.31 -5.35
N LEU A 219 -4.70 -3.49 -4.37
CA LEU A 219 -3.52 -2.63 -4.28
C LEU A 219 -2.57 -2.96 -5.43
N PRO A 220 -1.80 -2.00 -5.94
CA PRO A 220 -0.97 -2.23 -7.11
C PRO A 220 0.07 -3.35 -6.92
N LEU A 221 0.12 -4.33 -7.84
CA LEU A 221 1.09 -5.43 -7.84
C LEU A 221 2.54 -4.97 -8.06
N ASN A 222 2.73 -3.80 -8.64
CA ASN A 222 4.05 -3.15 -8.74
C ASN A 222 4.56 -2.64 -7.39
N HIS A 223 3.72 -2.61 -6.35
CA HIS A 223 4.13 -2.36 -4.99
C HIS A 223 4.49 -3.67 -4.29
N VAL A 224 5.66 -3.71 -3.65
CA VAL A 224 6.17 -4.91 -2.95
C VAL A 224 5.17 -5.52 -1.95
N TYR A 225 4.32 -4.70 -1.32
CA TYR A 225 3.36 -5.15 -0.31
C TYR A 225 2.29 -6.08 -0.89
N GLU A 226 1.57 -5.66 -1.93
CA GLU A 226 0.59 -6.52 -2.61
C GLU A 226 1.25 -7.72 -3.28
N ARG A 227 2.41 -7.49 -3.91
CA ARG A 227 3.17 -8.53 -4.60
C ARG A 227 3.63 -9.64 -3.66
N MET A 228 4.25 -9.29 -2.52
CA MET A 228 4.70 -10.27 -1.53
C MET A 228 3.52 -11.11 -1.00
N LEU A 229 2.38 -10.46 -0.72
CA LEU A 229 1.18 -11.19 -0.28
C LEU A 229 0.59 -12.07 -1.38
N SER A 230 0.69 -11.69 -2.66
CA SER A 230 0.32 -12.57 -3.77
C SER A 230 1.15 -13.86 -3.76
N TYR A 231 2.46 -13.77 -3.51
CA TYR A 231 3.31 -14.95 -3.34
C TYR A 231 2.93 -15.79 -2.12
N LEU A 232 2.62 -15.13 -0.99
CA LEU A 232 2.13 -15.80 0.21
C LEU A 232 0.81 -16.54 -0.07
N TYR A 233 -0.13 -15.93 -0.79
CA TYR A 233 -1.39 -16.55 -1.16
C TYR A 233 -1.18 -17.81 -2.02
N VAL A 234 -0.30 -17.72 -3.03
CA VAL A 234 0.06 -18.90 -3.84
C VAL A 234 0.69 -19.98 -2.98
N TYR A 235 1.56 -19.64 -2.04
CA TYR A 235 2.24 -20.58 -1.14
C TYR A 235 1.25 -21.35 -0.25
N TYR A 236 0.18 -20.70 0.25
CA TYR A 236 -0.85 -21.32 1.08
C TYR A 236 -2.06 -21.85 0.30
N GLY A 237 -2.05 -21.85 -1.02
CA GLY A 237 -3.16 -22.31 -1.84
C GLY A 237 -4.39 -21.40 -1.77
N VAL A 238 -4.26 -20.14 -1.38
CA VAL A 238 -5.33 -19.13 -1.40
C VAL A 238 -5.55 -18.67 -2.83
N SER A 239 -6.82 -18.68 -3.30
CA SER A 239 -7.18 -18.20 -4.64
C SER A 239 -7.18 -16.67 -4.70
N ILE A 240 -6.58 -16.07 -5.73
CA ILE A 240 -6.46 -14.62 -5.87
C ILE A 240 -7.45 -14.11 -6.91
N TYR A 241 -8.34 -13.22 -6.49
CA TYR A 241 -9.32 -12.54 -7.33
C TYR A 241 -8.91 -11.07 -7.49
N TYR A 242 -8.71 -10.62 -8.72
CA TYR A 242 -8.32 -9.24 -9.02
C TYR A 242 -9.55 -8.37 -9.20
N ALA A 243 -9.65 -7.29 -8.42
CA ALA A 243 -10.72 -6.32 -8.58
C ALA A 243 -10.57 -5.55 -9.90
N GLU A 244 -11.70 -5.24 -10.53
CA GLU A 244 -11.73 -4.53 -11.83
C GLU A 244 -11.20 -3.09 -11.71
N SER A 245 -11.54 -2.40 -10.61
CA SER A 245 -11.11 -1.04 -10.28
C SER A 245 -11.33 -0.75 -8.79
N LEU A 246 -10.83 0.38 -8.32
CA LEU A 246 -11.10 0.85 -6.95
C LEU A 246 -12.58 1.14 -6.70
N ASP A 247 -13.33 1.56 -7.72
CA ASP A 247 -14.75 1.88 -7.61
C ASP A 247 -15.61 0.62 -7.45
N THR A 248 -15.16 -0.51 -7.99
CA THR A 248 -15.89 -1.79 -7.96
C THR A 248 -15.57 -2.67 -6.75
N ILE A 249 -14.66 -2.26 -5.86
CA ILE A 249 -14.22 -3.06 -4.70
C ILE A 249 -15.42 -3.56 -3.88
N ALA A 250 -16.41 -2.69 -3.61
CA ALA A 250 -17.55 -3.04 -2.78
C ALA A 250 -18.42 -4.15 -3.40
N ASP A 251 -18.56 -4.17 -4.71
CA ASP A 251 -19.32 -5.19 -5.43
C ASP A 251 -18.48 -6.47 -5.57
N ASN A 252 -17.20 -6.35 -5.85
CA ASN A 252 -16.29 -7.49 -5.91
C ASN A 252 -16.17 -8.20 -4.54
N LEU A 253 -16.17 -7.47 -3.42
CA LEU A 253 -16.20 -8.07 -2.06
C LEU A 253 -17.46 -8.94 -1.84
N LYS A 254 -18.61 -8.50 -2.33
CA LYS A 254 -19.86 -9.28 -2.23
C LYS A 254 -19.87 -10.50 -3.14
N ASP A 255 -19.28 -10.39 -4.33
CA ASP A 255 -19.22 -11.47 -5.31
C ASP A 255 -18.23 -12.57 -4.85
N VAL A 256 -17.01 -12.16 -4.50
CA VAL A 256 -15.90 -13.04 -4.15
C VAL A 256 -16.05 -13.60 -2.76
N LYS A 257 -16.56 -12.79 -1.82
CA LYS A 257 -16.64 -13.10 -0.37
C LYS A 257 -15.29 -13.57 0.17
N PRO A 258 -14.25 -12.73 0.05
CA PRO A 258 -12.91 -13.12 0.42
C PRO A 258 -12.77 -13.29 1.94
N GLU A 259 -11.87 -14.15 2.35
CA GLU A 259 -11.44 -14.32 3.74
C GLU A 259 -10.38 -13.30 4.12
N ILE A 260 -9.59 -12.82 3.15
CA ILE A 260 -8.49 -11.87 3.36
C ILE A 260 -8.37 -10.88 2.19
N PHE A 261 -8.01 -9.66 2.51
CA PHE A 261 -7.47 -8.70 1.56
C PHE A 261 -6.51 -7.73 2.27
N VAL A 262 -5.70 -7.05 1.46
CA VAL A 262 -4.82 -6.00 1.98
C VAL A 262 -5.32 -4.63 1.59
N THR A 263 -5.02 -3.65 2.42
CA THR A 263 -5.48 -2.29 2.22
C THR A 263 -4.51 -1.26 2.79
N VAL A 264 -4.81 0.00 2.55
CA VAL A 264 -4.14 1.14 3.18
C VAL A 264 -5.10 1.86 4.13
N PRO A 265 -4.62 2.54 5.18
CA PRO A 265 -5.46 3.24 6.16
C PRO A 265 -6.50 4.16 5.52
N ARG A 266 -6.13 4.85 4.46
CA ARG A 266 -7.01 5.79 3.76
C ARG A 266 -8.29 5.15 3.21
N LEU A 267 -8.21 3.92 2.73
CA LEU A 267 -9.40 3.21 2.26
C LEU A 267 -10.31 2.82 3.44
N LEU A 268 -9.74 2.40 4.56
CA LEU A 268 -10.51 2.11 5.79
C LEU A 268 -11.20 3.35 6.33
N GLU A 269 -10.53 4.51 6.30
CA GLU A 269 -11.12 5.80 6.66
C GLU A 269 -12.34 6.10 5.78
N LYS A 270 -12.21 6.01 4.46
CA LYS A 270 -13.34 6.23 3.52
C LYS A 270 -14.50 5.27 3.74
N VAL A 271 -14.21 3.99 3.99
CA VAL A 271 -15.24 2.98 4.31
C VAL A 271 -15.95 3.35 5.61
N TYR A 272 -15.20 3.68 6.66
CA TYR A 272 -15.76 4.10 7.95
C TYR A 272 -16.63 5.35 7.80
N ASP A 273 -16.15 6.39 7.11
CA ASP A 273 -16.89 7.63 6.90
C ASP A 273 -18.20 7.39 6.12
N LYS A 274 -18.16 6.55 5.08
CA LYS A 274 -19.35 6.14 4.33
C LYS A 274 -20.38 5.42 5.21
N ILE A 275 -19.92 4.53 6.10
CA ILE A 275 -20.77 3.84 7.06
C ILE A 275 -21.42 4.84 8.03
N VAL A 276 -20.64 5.77 8.58
CA VAL A 276 -21.14 6.74 9.55
C VAL A 276 -22.08 7.76 8.90
N SER A 277 -21.81 8.18 7.67
CA SER A 277 -22.71 9.03 6.88
C SER A 277 -24.07 8.37 6.67
N LYS A 278 -24.08 7.10 6.25
CA LYS A 278 -25.33 6.32 6.15
C LYS A 278 -26.06 6.18 7.49
N GLY A 279 -25.29 6.01 8.58
CA GLY A 279 -25.86 6.00 9.94
C GLY A 279 -26.50 7.33 10.34
N ALA A 280 -25.97 8.45 9.88
CA ALA A 280 -26.52 9.78 10.14
C ALA A 280 -27.86 10.04 9.44
N GLU A 281 -28.11 9.39 8.31
CA GLU A 281 -29.37 9.44 7.54
C GLU A 281 -30.52 8.68 8.23
N LEU A 282 -30.20 7.76 9.15
CA LEU A 282 -31.20 7.01 9.91
C LEU A 282 -32.01 7.94 10.82
N SER A 283 -33.20 7.53 11.18
CA SER A 283 -34.11 8.27 12.10
C SER A 283 -34.54 7.41 13.28
N GLY A 284 -35.02 8.07 14.33
CA GLY A 284 -35.60 7.44 15.51
C GLY A 284 -34.71 6.39 16.18
N ILE A 285 -35.28 5.27 16.56
CA ILE A 285 -34.60 4.18 17.29
C ILE A 285 -33.42 3.60 16.48
N LYS A 286 -33.53 3.50 15.16
CA LYS A 286 -32.46 2.97 14.31
C LYS A 286 -31.20 3.84 14.41
N LYS A 287 -31.36 5.16 14.41
CA LYS A 287 -30.26 6.10 14.58
C LYS A 287 -29.63 5.99 15.97
N ALA A 288 -30.43 5.92 17.01
CA ALA A 288 -29.95 5.76 18.38
C ALA A 288 -29.16 4.45 18.56
N LEU A 289 -29.65 3.32 18.04
CA LEU A 289 -28.97 2.03 18.08
C LEU A 289 -27.65 2.05 17.27
N PHE A 290 -27.63 2.71 16.12
CA PHE A 290 -26.41 2.84 15.31
C PHE A 290 -25.32 3.56 16.10
N TYR A 291 -25.62 4.75 16.66
CA TYR A 291 -24.63 5.51 17.42
C TYR A 291 -24.22 4.85 18.73
N TRP A 292 -25.16 4.14 19.40
CA TRP A 292 -24.83 3.32 20.55
C TRP A 292 -23.82 2.22 20.21
N ALA A 293 -24.05 1.46 19.14
CA ALA A 293 -23.13 0.43 18.69
C ALA A 293 -21.77 1.02 18.26
N LEU A 294 -21.79 2.16 17.54
CA LEU A 294 -20.58 2.86 17.13
C LEU A 294 -19.75 3.29 18.35
N ASN A 295 -20.38 3.87 19.38
CA ASN A 295 -19.72 4.29 20.61
C ASN A 295 -19.13 3.09 21.40
N LEU A 296 -19.80 1.94 21.39
CA LEU A 296 -19.22 0.71 21.92
C LEU A 296 -17.96 0.33 21.12
N GLY A 297 -18.05 0.29 19.79
CA GLY A 297 -16.93 -0.09 18.95
C GLY A 297 -15.69 0.81 19.12
N LEU A 298 -15.89 2.12 19.26
CA LEU A 298 -14.79 3.08 19.46
C LEU A 298 -14.05 2.91 20.80
N ARG A 299 -14.70 2.28 21.79
CA ARG A 299 -14.12 2.02 23.13
C ARG A 299 -13.66 0.57 23.30
N TYR A 300 -13.69 -0.22 22.22
CA TYR A 300 -13.29 -1.63 22.28
C TYR A 300 -11.84 -1.78 22.72
N GLU A 301 -11.61 -2.69 23.66
CA GLU A 301 -10.29 -3.17 24.04
C GLU A 301 -10.23 -4.69 23.94
N LEU A 302 -9.02 -5.20 23.70
CA LEU A 302 -8.76 -6.63 23.50
C LEU A 302 -8.97 -7.44 24.78
N HIS A 303 -9.14 -8.74 24.63
CA HIS A 303 -9.17 -9.72 25.75
C HIS A 303 -10.28 -9.45 26.79
N GLY A 304 -11.37 -8.78 26.40
CA GLY A 304 -12.49 -8.51 27.32
C GLY A 304 -12.17 -7.50 28.43
N ALA A 305 -11.13 -6.69 28.23
CA ALA A 305 -10.66 -5.71 29.23
C ALA A 305 -11.77 -4.71 29.67
N ASN A 306 -12.81 -4.51 28.85
CA ASN A 306 -13.95 -3.65 29.17
C ASN A 306 -14.97 -4.32 30.11
N GLY A 307 -14.80 -5.59 30.48
CA GLY A 307 -15.64 -6.33 31.41
C GLY A 307 -16.92 -6.92 30.80
N TRP A 308 -17.56 -7.83 31.57
CA TRP A 308 -18.65 -8.68 31.09
C TRP A 308 -19.89 -7.92 30.58
N TRP A 309 -20.23 -6.76 31.22
CA TRP A 309 -21.38 -5.95 30.79
C TRP A 309 -21.16 -5.31 29.42
N TYR A 310 -19.95 -4.84 29.17
CA TYR A 310 -19.58 -4.32 27.85
C TYR A 310 -19.66 -5.44 26.78
N GLU A 311 -19.10 -6.60 27.08
CA GLU A 311 -19.12 -7.74 26.15
C GLU A 311 -20.55 -8.22 25.84
N PHE A 312 -21.46 -8.17 26.83
CA PHE A 312 -22.87 -8.46 26.58
C PHE A 312 -23.51 -7.45 25.62
N GLN A 313 -23.29 -6.15 25.85
CA GLN A 313 -23.76 -5.10 24.95
C GLN A 313 -23.16 -5.27 23.54
N LEU A 314 -21.86 -5.57 23.44
CA LEU A 314 -21.16 -5.78 22.18
C LEU A 314 -21.74 -6.96 21.39
N LYS A 315 -22.17 -8.05 22.05
CA LYS A 315 -22.88 -9.17 21.39
C LYS A 315 -24.18 -8.69 20.72
N ILE A 316 -24.95 -7.83 21.40
CA ILE A 316 -26.18 -7.26 20.85
C ILE A 316 -25.85 -6.33 19.66
N ALA A 317 -24.87 -5.44 19.81
CA ALA A 317 -24.43 -4.54 18.74
C ALA A 317 -23.94 -5.33 17.52
N ASN A 318 -23.22 -6.43 17.72
CA ASN A 318 -22.75 -7.31 16.65
C ASN A 318 -23.90 -7.99 15.90
N LYS A 319 -24.99 -8.34 16.57
CA LYS A 319 -26.18 -8.94 15.94
C LYS A 319 -27.01 -7.92 15.16
N LEU A 320 -27.21 -6.73 15.71
CA LEU A 320 -28.15 -5.74 15.17
C LEU A 320 -27.52 -4.78 14.14
N ILE A 321 -26.28 -4.38 14.36
CA ILE A 321 -25.62 -3.31 13.60
C ILE A 321 -24.38 -3.82 12.85
N PHE A 322 -23.38 -4.39 13.53
CA PHE A 322 -22.12 -4.78 12.91
C PHE A 322 -22.24 -5.96 11.95
N SER A 323 -23.32 -6.77 12.06
CA SER A 323 -23.65 -7.76 11.02
C SER A 323 -23.80 -7.15 9.64
N LYS A 324 -24.34 -5.92 9.54
CA LYS A 324 -24.49 -5.21 8.27
C LYS A 324 -23.15 -4.75 7.68
N TRP A 325 -22.18 -4.46 8.54
CA TRP A 325 -20.82 -4.13 8.09
C TRP A 325 -20.14 -5.36 7.49
N ARG A 326 -20.26 -6.52 8.17
CA ARG A 326 -19.72 -7.78 7.64
C ARG A 326 -20.41 -8.21 6.35
N GLU A 327 -21.72 -8.04 6.27
CA GLU A 327 -22.49 -8.32 5.04
C GLU A 327 -21.98 -7.50 3.84
N ALA A 328 -21.65 -6.23 4.06
CA ALA A 328 -21.07 -5.36 3.02
C ALA A 328 -19.68 -5.81 2.54
N LEU A 329 -18.95 -6.57 3.36
CA LEU A 329 -17.65 -7.16 3.07
C LEU A 329 -17.72 -8.64 2.65
N GLY A 330 -18.92 -9.20 2.41
CA GLY A 330 -19.11 -10.58 1.98
C GLY A 330 -19.24 -11.62 3.10
N ASN A 331 -19.24 -11.23 4.37
CA ASN A 331 -19.40 -12.05 5.59
C ASN A 331 -18.25 -13.01 5.93
N ASN A 332 -17.24 -13.17 5.09
CA ASN A 332 -16.21 -14.20 5.26
C ASN A 332 -14.87 -13.65 5.79
N ILE A 333 -14.74 -12.34 5.96
CA ILE A 333 -13.46 -11.73 6.36
C ILE A 333 -12.95 -12.30 7.67
N VAL A 334 -11.77 -12.91 7.61
CA VAL A 334 -10.98 -13.36 8.76
C VAL A 334 -9.98 -12.28 9.17
N ALA A 335 -9.32 -11.67 8.19
CA ALA A 335 -8.36 -10.59 8.44
C ALA A 335 -8.34 -9.56 7.29
N ILE A 336 -8.07 -8.32 7.66
CA ILE A 336 -7.68 -7.25 6.74
C ILE A 336 -6.28 -6.79 7.17
N ALA A 337 -5.28 -6.95 6.31
CA ALA A 337 -3.96 -6.39 6.60
C ALA A 337 -3.89 -4.94 6.13
N SER A 338 -3.41 -4.04 6.98
CA SER A 338 -3.28 -2.61 6.68
C SER A 338 -1.83 -2.16 6.83
N GLY A 339 -1.29 -1.53 5.79
CA GLY A 339 0.10 -1.09 5.76
C GLY A 339 0.32 0.17 4.92
N GLY A 340 1.58 0.59 4.82
CA GLY A 340 2.01 1.73 4.00
C GLY A 340 1.81 3.11 4.64
N ALA A 341 1.00 3.23 5.69
CA ALA A 341 0.83 4.43 6.52
C ALA A 341 0.28 4.04 7.89
N ALA A 342 0.34 4.94 8.87
CA ALA A 342 -0.20 4.70 10.21
C ALA A 342 -1.74 4.62 10.20
N LEU A 343 -2.27 3.59 10.83
CA LEU A 343 -3.71 3.42 11.04
C LEU A 343 -4.15 4.14 12.32
N GLN A 344 -5.23 4.88 12.25
CA GLN A 344 -5.82 5.49 13.45
C GLN A 344 -6.29 4.40 14.42
N PRO A 345 -5.84 4.38 15.69
CA PRO A 345 -6.19 3.31 16.65
C PRO A 345 -7.69 3.13 16.86
N ARG A 346 -8.48 4.24 16.74
CA ARG A 346 -9.95 4.18 16.82
C ARG A 346 -10.58 3.34 15.71
N LEU A 347 -9.99 3.32 14.52
CA LEU A 347 -10.47 2.49 13.40
C LEU A 347 -10.15 1.01 13.65
N ALA A 348 -8.94 0.70 14.10
CA ALA A 348 -8.59 -0.65 14.51
C ALA A 348 -9.59 -1.17 15.56
N ARG A 349 -9.89 -0.36 16.63
CA ARG A 349 -10.88 -0.72 17.67
C ARG A 349 -12.26 -1.03 17.10
N VAL A 350 -12.83 -0.12 16.32
CA VAL A 350 -14.21 -0.28 15.85
C VAL A 350 -14.37 -1.44 14.88
N PHE A 351 -13.38 -1.68 14.01
CA PHE A 351 -13.40 -2.83 13.11
C PHE A 351 -13.23 -4.15 13.88
N HIS A 352 -12.33 -4.23 14.85
CA HIS A 352 -12.19 -5.40 15.72
C HIS A 352 -13.47 -5.66 16.51
N ALA A 353 -14.10 -4.62 17.09
CA ALA A 353 -15.40 -4.72 17.77
C ALA A 353 -16.48 -5.30 16.85
N ALA A 354 -16.45 -4.95 15.55
CA ALA A 354 -17.35 -5.46 14.54
C ALA A 354 -17.00 -6.88 14.07
N ARG A 355 -15.97 -7.52 14.63
CA ARG A 355 -15.42 -8.80 14.21
C ARG A 355 -14.90 -8.77 12.76
N ILE A 356 -14.25 -7.68 12.42
CA ILE A 356 -13.52 -7.46 11.18
C ILE A 356 -12.08 -7.09 11.59
N PRO A 357 -11.23 -8.05 11.93
CA PRO A 357 -9.89 -7.76 12.42
C PRO A 357 -9.06 -7.01 11.38
N VAL A 358 -8.54 -5.84 11.75
CA VAL A 358 -7.58 -5.07 10.94
C VAL A 358 -6.22 -5.19 11.60
N LEU A 359 -5.29 -5.80 10.91
CA LEU A 359 -3.93 -6.08 11.36
C LEU A 359 -2.98 -5.08 10.72
N GLU A 360 -2.42 -4.20 11.52
CA GLU A 360 -1.49 -3.18 11.04
C GLU A 360 -0.08 -3.77 10.93
N GLY A 361 0.59 -3.52 9.79
CA GLY A 361 1.96 -3.94 9.52
C GLY A 361 2.85 -2.79 9.07
N TYR A 362 4.15 -2.96 9.25
CA TYR A 362 5.19 -2.01 8.91
C TYR A 362 6.30 -2.64 8.11
N GLY A 363 6.79 -1.87 7.16
CA GLY A 363 7.96 -2.20 6.37
C GLY A 363 8.13 -1.28 5.16
N LEU A 364 9.22 -1.51 4.44
CA LEU A 364 9.64 -0.72 3.29
C LEU A 364 9.86 -1.64 2.08
N THR A 365 10.00 -1.05 0.90
CA THR A 365 10.42 -1.83 -0.27
C THR A 365 11.78 -2.48 -0.03
N GLU A 366 12.66 -1.77 0.63
CA GLU A 366 14.01 -2.17 1.02
C GLU A 366 14.04 -3.34 2.04
N THR A 367 12.87 -3.70 2.61
CA THR A 367 12.75 -4.81 3.59
C THR A 367 11.77 -5.90 3.15
N SER A 368 11.34 -5.95 1.89
CA SER A 368 10.66 -7.04 1.15
C SER A 368 9.22 -7.45 1.52
N PRO A 369 8.27 -6.70 2.08
CA PRO A 369 8.48 -5.44 2.77
C PRO A 369 8.49 -5.57 4.30
N VAL A 370 7.88 -6.63 4.91
CA VAL A 370 7.45 -6.64 6.31
C VAL A 370 8.62 -6.72 7.27
N ILE A 371 8.62 -5.85 8.27
CA ILE A 371 9.49 -5.89 9.45
C ILE A 371 8.71 -6.35 10.67
N ALA A 372 7.50 -5.81 10.85
CA ALA A 372 6.64 -6.11 11.99
C ALA A 372 5.16 -6.11 11.57
N VAL A 373 4.33 -6.91 12.25
CA VAL A 373 2.88 -6.97 11.98
C VAL A 373 2.12 -7.43 13.22
N ASN A 374 0.96 -6.81 13.47
CA ASN A 374 -0.05 -7.35 14.38
C ASN A 374 -0.57 -8.68 13.81
N ASN A 375 -0.71 -9.72 14.62
CA ASN A 375 -1.05 -11.07 14.14
C ASN A 375 -1.84 -11.87 15.16
N PHE A 376 -2.42 -12.99 14.75
CA PHE A 376 -3.30 -13.81 15.61
C PHE A 376 -2.60 -14.72 16.61
N GLN A 377 -1.29 -14.66 16.75
CA GLN A 377 -0.64 -15.34 17.86
C GLN A 377 -1.08 -14.72 19.21
N PRO A 378 -1.08 -15.49 20.29
CA PRO A 378 -1.49 -14.98 21.61
C PRO A 378 -0.75 -13.70 21.98
N ASP A 379 -1.50 -12.67 22.39
CA ASP A 379 -0.99 -11.37 22.83
C ASP A 379 -0.09 -10.64 21.83
N CYS A 380 -0.27 -10.87 20.52
CA CYS A 380 0.49 -10.21 19.45
C CYS A 380 -0.29 -9.14 18.67
N ILE A 381 -1.40 -8.64 19.24
CA ILE A 381 -2.14 -7.48 18.75
C ILE A 381 -2.08 -6.37 19.81
N LYS A 382 -1.68 -5.17 19.40
CA LYS A 382 -1.77 -3.95 20.21
C LYS A 382 -2.14 -2.76 19.34
N PHE A 383 -3.30 -2.14 19.62
CA PHE A 383 -3.78 -0.99 18.87
C PHE A 383 -2.83 0.21 18.99
N GLY A 384 -2.54 0.85 17.85
CA GLY A 384 -1.62 1.98 17.78
C GLY A 384 -0.15 1.58 17.70
N THR A 385 0.13 0.29 17.48
CA THR A 385 1.45 -0.24 17.14
C THR A 385 1.37 -1.04 15.84
N VAL A 386 2.51 -1.27 15.22
CA VAL A 386 2.63 -2.11 14.02
C VAL A 386 2.88 -3.58 14.37
N GLY A 387 2.62 -3.99 15.61
CA GLY A 387 2.71 -5.37 16.07
C GLY A 387 4.13 -5.80 16.45
N THR A 388 4.36 -7.10 16.37
CA THR A 388 5.62 -7.77 16.73
C THR A 388 6.50 -7.95 15.51
N VAL A 389 7.82 -7.94 15.71
CA VAL A 389 8.79 -8.23 14.65
C VAL A 389 8.60 -9.66 14.14
N ILE A 390 8.63 -9.85 12.83
CA ILE A 390 8.47 -11.16 12.19
C ILE A 390 9.70 -12.05 12.38
N ASP A 391 9.52 -13.35 12.17
CA ASP A 391 10.60 -14.35 12.35
C ASP A 391 11.84 -14.03 11.47
N LYS A 392 13.03 -14.30 12.01
CA LYS A 392 14.35 -14.08 11.38
C LYS A 392 14.69 -12.62 11.06
N VAL A 393 13.91 -11.67 11.56
CA VAL A 393 14.18 -10.24 11.46
C VAL A 393 14.56 -9.71 12.83
N GLU A 394 15.61 -8.93 12.88
CA GLU A 394 16.06 -8.24 14.08
C GLU A 394 15.79 -6.74 13.95
N VAL A 395 15.34 -6.13 15.04
CA VAL A 395 15.10 -4.69 15.14
C VAL A 395 15.80 -4.13 16.36
N LYS A 396 16.51 -3.02 16.19
CA LYS A 396 17.00 -2.21 17.31
C LYS A 396 16.64 -0.74 17.09
N ILE A 397 16.53 0.00 18.19
CA ILE A 397 16.33 1.44 18.16
C ILE A 397 17.70 2.10 18.42
N ALA A 398 18.14 2.92 17.49
CA ALA A 398 19.40 3.66 17.61
C ALA A 398 19.29 4.79 18.67
N GLU A 399 20.41 5.40 19.04
CA GLU A 399 20.43 6.47 20.06
C GLU A 399 19.58 7.70 19.69
N ASP A 400 19.45 7.97 18.38
CA ASP A 400 18.62 9.05 17.85
C ASP A 400 17.15 8.65 17.62
N GLY A 401 16.77 7.42 18.02
CA GLY A 401 15.43 6.88 17.90
C GLY A 401 15.15 6.20 16.56
N GLU A 402 16.13 6.13 15.64
CA GLU A 402 15.92 5.47 14.34
C GLU A 402 15.74 3.96 14.51
N ILE A 403 14.76 3.43 13.77
CA ILE A 403 14.55 1.98 13.68
C ILE A 403 15.58 1.40 12.71
N LEU A 404 16.38 0.47 13.20
CA LEU A 404 17.32 -0.30 12.40
C LEU A 404 16.82 -1.73 12.25
N CYS A 405 16.93 -2.26 11.02
CA CYS A 405 16.47 -3.59 10.67
C CYS A 405 17.59 -4.44 10.11
N LYS A 406 17.68 -5.71 10.53
CA LYS A 406 18.62 -6.70 10.01
C LYS A 406 17.91 -8.02 9.81
N GLY A 407 18.14 -8.68 8.68
CA GLY A 407 17.54 -9.96 8.39
C GLY A 407 17.59 -10.34 6.90
N PRO A 408 17.11 -11.53 6.55
CA PRO A 408 17.09 -11.99 5.17
C PRO A 408 16.10 -11.21 4.29
N ASN A 409 15.24 -10.39 4.88
CA ASN A 409 14.31 -9.50 4.21
C ASN A 409 14.95 -8.20 3.70
N VAL A 410 16.16 -7.85 4.17
CA VAL A 410 16.86 -6.63 3.74
C VAL A 410 17.34 -6.79 2.30
N MET A 411 17.10 -5.78 1.47
CA MET A 411 17.45 -5.73 0.05
C MET A 411 18.92 -6.03 -0.25
N MET A 412 19.22 -6.37 -1.49
CA MET A 412 20.59 -6.51 -1.98
C MET A 412 21.32 -5.16 -2.07
N GLY A 413 20.59 -4.06 -2.17
CA GLY A 413 21.06 -2.69 -2.35
C GLY A 413 20.28 -1.93 -3.41
N TYR A 414 20.70 -0.71 -3.71
CA TYR A 414 20.13 0.11 -4.78
C TYR A 414 20.84 -0.15 -6.11
N TYR A 415 20.07 -0.39 -7.15
CA TYR A 415 20.58 -0.70 -8.50
C TYR A 415 21.44 0.43 -9.05
N GLN A 416 22.66 0.12 -9.45
CA GLN A 416 23.67 1.07 -9.92
C GLN A 416 23.94 2.25 -8.97
N ASN A 417 23.74 2.06 -7.66
CA ASN A 417 24.01 3.10 -6.66
C ASN A 417 24.64 2.52 -5.38
N PRO A 418 25.89 2.09 -5.45
CA PRO A 418 26.58 1.48 -4.30
C PRO A 418 26.84 2.47 -3.17
N GLU A 419 27.07 3.75 -3.47
CA GLU A 419 27.28 4.80 -2.46
C GLU A 419 26.07 4.93 -1.55
N GLN A 420 24.88 5.08 -2.14
CA GLN A 420 23.65 5.16 -1.39
C GLN A 420 23.30 3.86 -0.66
N THR A 421 23.69 2.72 -1.22
CA THR A 421 23.55 1.43 -0.54
C THR A 421 24.36 1.42 0.74
N ALA A 422 25.62 1.88 0.71
CA ALA A 422 26.49 1.96 1.87
C ALA A 422 26.04 3.00 2.92
N GLU A 423 25.30 4.04 2.51
CA GLU A 423 24.66 4.98 3.44
C GLU A 423 23.50 4.34 4.22
N MET A 424 22.79 3.40 3.59
CA MET A 424 21.58 2.82 4.17
C MET A 424 21.79 1.47 4.84
N ILE A 425 22.85 0.74 4.48
CA ILE A 425 23.20 -0.55 5.09
C ILE A 425 24.62 -0.39 5.64
N ASP A 426 24.75 -0.43 6.96
CA ASP A 426 26.04 -0.27 7.63
C ASP A 426 26.93 -1.52 7.49
N ALA A 427 28.19 -1.41 7.96
CA ALA A 427 29.18 -2.50 7.89
C ALA A 427 28.80 -3.75 8.70
N GLU A 428 27.88 -3.62 9.66
CA GLU A 428 27.34 -4.72 10.46
C GLU A 428 26.11 -5.37 9.82
N GLY A 429 25.61 -4.81 8.69
CA GLY A 429 24.43 -5.27 7.96
C GLY A 429 23.09 -4.75 8.51
N TRP A 430 23.10 -3.69 9.31
CA TRP A 430 21.89 -3.01 9.75
C TRP A 430 21.42 -2.03 8.67
N PHE A 431 20.17 -2.18 8.28
CA PHE A 431 19.50 -1.25 7.39
C PHE A 431 18.89 -0.10 8.18
N HIS A 432 19.23 1.12 7.82
CA HIS A 432 18.72 2.37 8.36
C HIS A 432 17.40 2.72 7.70
N THR A 433 16.29 2.53 8.43
CA THR A 433 14.94 2.68 7.83
C THR A 433 14.57 4.13 7.54
N GLY A 434 15.18 5.08 8.21
CA GLY A 434 14.79 6.48 8.18
C GLY A 434 13.49 6.77 8.93
N ASP A 435 12.93 5.78 9.63
CA ASP A 435 11.74 5.92 10.47
C ASP A 435 12.16 5.90 11.95
N ILE A 436 11.48 6.71 12.76
CA ILE A 436 11.72 6.82 14.21
C ILE A 436 10.66 5.99 14.92
N GLY A 437 11.06 5.28 15.99
CA GLY A 437 10.12 4.45 16.73
C GLY A 437 10.62 4.02 18.10
N ILE A 438 9.77 3.28 18.79
CA ILE A 438 10.04 2.70 20.10
C ILE A 438 9.52 1.25 20.15
N ILE A 439 10.05 0.47 21.09
CA ILE A 439 9.50 -0.83 21.43
C ILE A 439 8.68 -0.69 22.71
N GLU A 440 7.36 -0.87 22.60
CA GLU A 440 6.42 -0.88 23.73
C GLU A 440 6.28 -2.30 24.30
N ASP A 441 6.16 -2.40 25.63
CA ASP A 441 6.00 -3.67 26.39
C ASP A 441 7.05 -4.73 26.04
N GLY A 442 8.23 -4.29 25.60
CA GLY A 442 9.36 -5.16 25.24
C GLY A 442 9.20 -5.97 23.94
N LYS A 443 8.09 -5.81 23.18
CA LYS A 443 7.81 -6.61 21.98
C LYS A 443 7.08 -5.90 20.84
N PHE A 444 6.33 -4.84 21.11
CA PHE A 444 5.53 -4.16 20.10
C PHE A 444 6.30 -2.98 19.50
N LEU A 445 6.53 -3.04 18.20
CA LEU A 445 7.13 -1.92 17.49
C LEU A 445 6.07 -0.84 17.25
N LYS A 446 6.40 0.41 17.58
CA LYS A 446 5.57 1.58 17.33
C LYS A 446 6.36 2.61 16.57
N ILE A 447 5.85 2.98 15.40
CA ILE A 447 6.41 4.06 14.58
C ILE A 447 5.89 5.38 15.15
N THR A 448 6.79 6.31 15.37
CA THR A 448 6.41 7.63 15.89
C THR A 448 6.53 8.71 14.83
N ASP A 449 7.52 8.63 13.92
CA ASP A 449 7.69 9.58 12.82
C ASP A 449 8.69 9.10 11.74
N ARG A 450 8.95 10.00 10.77
CA ARG A 450 10.04 9.88 9.79
C ARG A 450 11.16 10.84 10.09
N LYS A 451 12.38 10.32 10.20
CA LYS A 451 13.59 11.09 10.54
C LYS A 451 13.78 12.32 9.63
N LYS A 452 13.52 12.19 8.34
CA LYS A 452 13.66 13.26 7.34
C LYS A 452 12.53 14.30 7.35
N GLU A 453 11.43 14.01 8.02
CA GLU A 453 10.27 14.90 8.08
C GLU A 453 10.22 15.71 9.38
N ILE A 454 10.94 15.25 10.41
CA ILE A 454 11.10 16.00 11.66
C ILE A 454 11.88 17.30 11.37
N PHE A 455 11.31 18.40 11.77
CA PHE A 455 11.97 19.70 11.63
C PHE A 455 12.11 20.44 12.96
N LYS A 456 13.01 21.41 13.00
CA LYS A 456 13.20 22.29 14.15
C LYS A 456 12.52 23.64 13.91
N THR A 457 11.84 24.15 14.92
CA THR A 457 11.44 25.56 14.97
C THR A 457 12.66 26.45 15.24
N SER A 458 12.53 27.75 15.00
CA SER A 458 13.59 28.72 15.32
C SER A 458 13.98 28.74 16.80
N GLY A 459 13.10 28.28 17.69
CA GLY A 459 13.37 28.07 19.11
C GLY A 459 14.07 26.72 19.44
N GLY A 460 14.52 25.99 18.44
CA GLY A 460 15.25 24.73 18.59
C GLY A 460 14.38 23.52 19.03
N LYS A 461 13.06 23.65 18.99
CA LYS A 461 12.12 22.56 19.37
C LYS A 461 11.83 21.67 18.17
N TYR A 462 11.93 20.37 18.36
CA TYR A 462 11.58 19.38 17.34
C TYR A 462 10.06 19.27 17.20
N ILE A 463 9.61 19.29 15.99
CA ILE A 463 8.22 19.05 15.60
C ILE A 463 8.16 17.74 14.83
N VAL A 464 7.16 16.93 15.15
CA VAL A 464 6.85 15.61 14.60
C VAL A 464 5.62 15.73 13.70
N PRO A 465 5.78 16.09 12.40
CA PRO A 465 4.65 16.50 11.55
C PRO A 465 3.62 15.41 11.37
N GLN A 466 4.04 14.19 11.10
CA GLN A 466 3.13 13.09 10.74
C GLN A 466 2.18 12.74 11.90
N MET A 467 2.66 12.78 13.14
CA MET A 467 1.84 12.55 14.33
C MET A 467 0.73 13.60 14.45
N ILE A 468 1.06 14.87 14.23
CA ILE A 468 0.11 15.98 14.31
C ILE A 468 -0.89 15.90 13.14
N GLU A 469 -0.41 15.64 11.92
CA GLU A 469 -1.24 15.48 10.73
C GLU A 469 -2.24 14.34 10.85
N ASN A 470 -1.84 13.22 11.43
CA ASN A 470 -2.73 12.09 11.69
C ASN A 470 -3.83 12.47 12.69
N LYS A 471 -3.50 13.21 13.74
CA LYS A 471 -4.51 13.73 14.69
C LYS A 471 -5.45 14.74 14.02
N LEU A 472 -4.95 15.65 13.19
CA LEU A 472 -5.79 16.60 12.45
C LEU A 472 -6.79 15.88 11.54
N LYS A 473 -6.37 14.82 10.87
CA LYS A 473 -7.23 13.98 10.02
C LYS A 473 -8.25 13.13 10.79
N GLU A 474 -8.20 13.08 12.12
CA GLU A 474 -9.28 12.49 12.91
C GLU A 474 -10.58 13.30 12.86
N SER A 475 -10.48 14.61 12.59
CA SER A 475 -11.64 15.46 12.36
C SER A 475 -12.27 15.20 10.99
N ARG A 476 -13.59 15.01 10.95
CA ARG A 476 -14.36 14.87 9.71
C ARG A 476 -14.35 16.11 8.82
N PHE A 477 -14.01 17.25 9.39
CA PHE A 477 -13.90 18.50 8.65
C PHE A 477 -12.60 18.61 7.86
N ILE A 478 -11.61 17.75 8.13
CA ILE A 478 -10.25 17.80 7.56
C ILE A 478 -9.99 16.55 6.72
N GLU A 479 -9.79 16.75 5.42
CA GLU A 479 -9.47 15.70 4.46
C GLU A 479 -7.97 15.40 4.41
N GLN A 480 -7.15 16.45 4.28
CA GLN A 480 -5.70 16.36 4.27
C GLN A 480 -5.11 17.48 5.12
N ALA A 481 -3.95 17.24 5.69
CA ALA A 481 -3.21 18.24 6.44
C ALA A 481 -1.71 18.09 6.19
N MET A 482 -1.00 19.21 6.14
CA MET A 482 0.46 19.26 6.11
C MET A 482 0.94 20.26 7.16
N VAL A 483 1.67 19.79 8.16
CA VAL A 483 2.29 20.61 9.20
C VAL A 483 3.55 21.25 8.65
N ILE A 484 3.67 22.55 8.87
CA ILE A 484 4.76 23.41 8.41
C ILE A 484 5.32 24.23 9.57
N GLY A 485 6.50 24.83 9.41
CA GLY A 485 7.09 25.69 10.44
C GLY A 485 8.58 25.46 10.67
N GLU A 486 9.26 24.80 9.73
CA GLU A 486 10.72 24.66 9.79
C GLU A 486 11.39 26.04 9.85
N ASN A 487 12.26 26.22 10.83
CA ASN A 487 12.94 27.50 11.13
C ASN A 487 12.00 28.67 11.47
N GLN A 488 10.70 28.42 11.68
CA GLN A 488 9.72 29.41 12.09
C GLN A 488 9.51 29.40 13.61
N LYS A 489 8.89 30.46 14.15
CA LYS A 489 8.67 30.59 15.61
C LYS A 489 7.71 29.54 16.19
N PHE A 490 6.83 28.96 15.36
CA PHE A 490 5.80 28.01 15.78
C PHE A 490 5.37 27.12 14.62
N ALA A 491 4.77 25.97 14.96
CA ALA A 491 4.15 25.08 14.01
C ALA A 491 2.82 25.63 13.52
N SER A 492 2.55 25.46 12.23
CA SER A 492 1.29 25.81 11.55
C SER A 492 0.89 24.68 10.62
N ALA A 493 -0.26 24.80 9.95
CA ALA A 493 -0.71 23.77 9.02
C ALA A 493 -1.36 24.34 7.76
N PHE A 494 -1.14 23.68 6.63
CA PHE A 494 -2.06 23.70 5.51
C PHE A 494 -3.12 22.64 5.76
N ILE A 495 -4.38 23.02 5.64
CA ILE A 495 -5.54 22.14 5.86
C ILE A 495 -6.39 22.13 4.60
N VAL A 496 -6.60 20.96 4.04
CA VAL A 496 -7.59 20.72 2.99
C VAL A 496 -8.89 20.33 3.68
N PRO A 497 -9.96 21.13 3.54
CA PRO A 497 -11.28 20.78 4.07
C PRO A 497 -11.84 19.50 3.42
N ASN A 498 -12.59 18.70 4.17
CA ASN A 498 -13.42 17.67 3.58
C ASN A 498 -14.62 18.33 2.90
N PHE A 499 -14.46 18.65 1.63
CA PHE A 499 -15.42 19.45 0.87
C PHE A 499 -16.81 18.82 0.83
N SER A 500 -16.90 17.51 0.68
CA SER A 500 -18.17 16.78 0.66
C SER A 500 -18.91 16.93 2.01
N PHE A 501 -18.21 16.62 3.09
CA PHE A 501 -18.77 16.68 4.44
C PHE A 501 -19.17 18.11 4.84
N ILE A 502 -18.36 19.09 4.44
CA ILE A 502 -18.63 20.50 4.76
C ILE A 502 -19.83 21.03 3.99
N ARG A 503 -20.04 20.63 2.71
CA ARG A 503 -21.27 20.97 1.98
C ARG A 503 -22.51 20.46 2.69
N ASP A 504 -22.50 19.23 3.14
CA ASP A 504 -23.62 18.65 3.88
C ASP A 504 -23.86 19.34 5.23
N TRP A 505 -22.78 19.72 5.90
CA TRP A 505 -22.85 20.48 7.16
C TRP A 505 -23.38 21.91 6.92
N ALA A 506 -22.91 22.60 5.88
CA ALA A 506 -23.32 23.94 5.49
C ALA A 506 -24.80 23.97 5.09
N ASN A 507 -25.27 22.99 4.29
CA ASN A 507 -26.67 22.88 3.91
C ASN A 507 -27.60 22.74 5.14
N ARG A 508 -27.18 22.00 6.17
CA ARG A 508 -27.94 21.89 7.43
C ARG A 508 -27.99 23.19 8.22
N LYS A 509 -27.08 24.11 7.95
CA LYS A 509 -27.05 25.47 8.53
C LYS A 509 -27.62 26.54 7.60
N ASN A 510 -28.22 26.15 6.47
CA ASN A 510 -28.71 27.06 5.43
C ASN A 510 -27.62 27.96 4.83
N LEU A 511 -26.37 27.51 4.85
CA LEU A 511 -25.24 28.15 4.16
C LEU A 511 -25.09 27.51 2.78
N LYS A 512 -25.15 28.32 1.73
CA LYS A 512 -24.90 27.86 0.36
C LYS A 512 -23.40 28.00 0.07
N LEU A 513 -22.71 26.87 -0.11
CA LEU A 513 -21.29 26.78 -0.44
C LEU A 513 -21.13 25.79 -1.59
N ASP A 514 -21.17 26.32 -2.82
CA ASP A 514 -21.22 25.49 -4.03
C ASP A 514 -19.82 25.10 -4.53
N THR A 515 -18.84 25.98 -4.34
CA THR A 515 -17.46 25.78 -4.78
C THR A 515 -16.50 25.49 -3.63
N ASN A 516 -15.38 24.85 -3.94
CA ASN A 516 -14.32 24.60 -2.94
C ASN A 516 -13.65 25.90 -2.47
N ASP A 517 -13.55 26.90 -3.36
CA ASP A 517 -13.02 28.22 -3.00
C ASP A 517 -13.92 28.93 -1.98
N GLU A 518 -15.24 28.88 -2.17
CA GLU A 518 -16.19 29.40 -1.19
C GLU A 518 -16.02 28.70 0.17
N ILE A 519 -15.86 27.39 0.18
CA ILE A 519 -15.62 26.64 1.41
C ILE A 519 -14.32 27.08 2.09
N ALA A 520 -13.23 27.17 1.34
CA ALA A 520 -11.91 27.52 1.88
C ALA A 520 -11.83 28.97 2.41
N THR A 521 -12.64 29.88 1.86
CA THR A 521 -12.65 31.29 2.25
C THR A 521 -13.76 31.66 3.24
N ASN A 522 -14.73 30.77 3.49
CA ASN A 522 -15.88 31.06 4.34
C ASN A 522 -15.50 31.17 5.83
N PRO A 523 -15.85 32.28 6.49
CA PRO A 523 -15.51 32.50 7.91
C PRO A 523 -16.11 31.47 8.88
N GLU A 524 -17.33 31.00 8.63
CA GLU A 524 -17.99 29.99 9.48
C GLU A 524 -17.30 28.63 9.37
N VAL A 525 -16.86 28.24 8.16
CA VAL A 525 -16.06 27.04 7.93
C VAL A 525 -14.70 27.16 8.62
N LYS A 526 -14.02 28.29 8.45
CA LYS A 526 -12.72 28.55 9.09
C LYS A 526 -12.84 28.50 10.60
N LYS A 527 -13.90 29.11 11.18
CA LYS A 527 -14.20 29.06 12.61
C LYS A 527 -14.43 27.62 13.07
N ARG A 528 -15.23 26.84 12.34
CA ARG A 528 -15.52 25.47 12.70
C ARG A 528 -14.26 24.58 12.68
N ILE A 529 -13.42 24.72 11.65
CA ILE A 529 -12.14 24.00 11.59
C ILE A 529 -11.19 24.46 12.71
N ALA A 530 -11.21 25.76 13.07
CA ALA A 530 -10.43 26.25 14.21
C ALA A 530 -10.85 25.60 15.54
N GLU A 531 -12.14 25.35 15.75
CA GLU A 531 -12.64 24.59 16.91
C GLU A 531 -12.05 23.16 16.92
N GLU A 532 -12.05 22.46 15.79
CA GLU A 532 -11.43 21.13 15.66
C GLU A 532 -9.93 21.18 15.95
N VAL A 533 -9.20 22.11 15.35
CA VAL A 533 -7.75 22.29 15.60
C VAL A 533 -7.48 22.58 17.08
N ASN A 534 -8.31 23.40 17.74
CA ASN A 534 -8.16 23.71 19.15
C ASN A 534 -8.39 22.47 20.05
N GLU A 535 -9.38 21.62 19.75
CA GLU A 535 -9.59 20.37 20.48
C GLU A 535 -8.39 19.43 20.32
N ILE A 536 -7.85 19.31 19.11
CA ILE A 536 -6.66 18.50 18.85
C ILE A 536 -5.43 19.06 19.58
N ASN A 537 -5.24 20.38 19.57
CA ASN A 537 -4.17 21.05 20.29
C ASN A 537 -4.12 20.73 21.79
N LYS A 538 -5.26 20.43 22.43
CA LYS A 538 -5.30 20.01 23.84
C LYS A 538 -4.61 18.66 24.10
N THR A 539 -4.46 17.86 23.05
CA THR A 539 -3.82 16.53 23.11
C THR A 539 -2.36 16.55 22.69
N LEU A 540 -1.83 17.72 22.28
CA LEU A 540 -0.47 17.93 21.80
C LEU A 540 0.43 18.54 22.87
N GLY A 541 1.73 18.33 22.76
CA GLY A 541 2.72 19.05 23.53
C GLY A 541 2.69 20.55 23.22
N HIS A 542 3.05 21.37 24.18
CA HIS A 542 2.98 22.85 24.06
C HIS A 542 3.67 23.40 22.79
N PHE A 543 4.77 22.79 22.36
CA PHE A 543 5.52 23.20 21.18
C PHE A 543 4.95 22.66 19.86
N GLU A 544 4.13 21.61 19.92
CA GLU A 544 3.54 20.92 18.78
C GLU A 544 2.19 21.49 18.38
N THR A 545 1.65 22.40 19.21
CA THR A 545 0.33 23.01 18.94
C THR A 545 0.35 23.84 17.65
N ILE A 546 -0.65 23.63 16.81
CA ILE A 546 -0.85 24.40 15.60
C ILE A 546 -1.37 25.80 15.97
N LYS A 547 -0.55 26.80 15.77
CA LYS A 547 -0.87 28.21 16.13
C LYS A 547 -1.67 28.94 15.06
N ARG A 548 -1.39 28.63 13.78
CA ARG A 548 -2.09 29.19 12.63
C ARG A 548 -2.30 28.11 11.58
N PHE A 549 -3.30 28.28 10.74
CA PHE A 549 -3.53 27.41 9.61
C PHE A 549 -4.15 28.19 8.45
N GLU A 550 -3.95 27.66 7.23
CA GLU A 550 -4.60 28.15 6.02
C GLU A 550 -5.44 27.02 5.42
N LEU A 551 -6.67 27.35 5.02
CA LEU A 551 -7.53 26.41 4.30
C LEU A 551 -7.18 26.46 2.81
N LEU A 552 -7.00 25.31 2.21
CA LEU A 552 -6.73 25.16 0.78
C LEU A 552 -8.02 24.79 0.05
N SER A 553 -8.20 25.33 -1.15
CA SER A 553 -9.40 25.09 -1.97
C SER A 553 -9.35 23.85 -2.84
N ARG A 554 -8.26 23.08 -2.77
CA ARG A 554 -8.07 21.83 -3.50
C ARG A 554 -7.26 20.82 -2.70
N GLU A 555 -7.46 19.55 -3.04
CA GLU A 555 -6.64 18.47 -2.49
C GLU A 555 -5.22 18.47 -3.10
N PHE A 556 -4.26 17.93 -2.33
CA PHE A 556 -2.96 17.54 -2.86
C PHE A 556 -3.15 16.36 -3.81
N SER A 557 -2.41 16.33 -4.92
CA SER A 557 -2.58 15.30 -5.94
C SER A 557 -1.26 14.76 -6.51
N ILE A 558 -1.32 13.54 -7.04
CA ILE A 558 -0.21 12.91 -7.77
C ILE A 558 0.07 13.65 -9.07
N GLU A 559 -0.98 14.09 -9.77
CA GLU A 559 -0.89 14.81 -11.05
C GLU A 559 -0.08 16.11 -10.95
N LYS A 560 -0.22 16.81 -9.80
CA LYS A 560 0.55 18.02 -9.49
C LYS A 560 1.90 17.74 -8.82
N ASN A 561 2.29 16.48 -8.79
CA ASN A 561 3.53 16.02 -8.15
C ASN A 561 3.62 16.34 -6.64
N GLU A 562 2.50 16.63 -5.98
CA GLU A 562 2.40 16.97 -4.56
C GLU A 562 2.35 15.72 -3.66
N MET A 563 1.95 14.60 -4.26
CA MET A 563 1.92 13.30 -3.60
C MET A 563 2.67 12.27 -4.42
N THR A 564 3.24 11.29 -3.73
CA THR A 564 3.75 10.08 -4.36
C THR A 564 2.59 9.16 -4.77
N PRO A 565 2.80 8.15 -5.64
CA PRO A 565 1.79 7.13 -5.92
C PRO A 565 1.28 6.39 -4.66
N LYS A 566 2.04 6.39 -3.56
CA LYS A 566 1.67 5.87 -2.23
C LYS A 566 0.87 6.87 -1.38
N LEU A 567 0.49 8.01 -1.96
CA LEU A 567 -0.23 9.10 -1.28
C LEU A 567 0.57 9.76 -0.14
N SER A 568 1.88 9.63 -0.11
CA SER A 568 2.75 10.39 0.81
C SER A 568 3.01 11.80 0.28
N LEU A 569 3.04 12.79 1.16
CA LEU A 569 3.22 14.20 0.80
C LEU A 569 4.64 14.47 0.29
N ARG A 570 4.76 15.21 -0.80
CA ARG A 570 6.01 15.80 -1.28
C ARG A 570 6.11 17.23 -0.75
N ARG A 571 6.47 17.36 0.52
CA ARG A 571 6.43 18.62 1.29
C ARG A 571 7.06 19.81 0.58
N LYS A 572 8.24 19.61 -0.05
CA LYS A 572 8.94 20.67 -0.78
C LYS A 572 8.10 21.22 -1.94
N ILE A 573 7.51 20.34 -2.73
CA ILE A 573 6.66 20.73 -3.86
C ILE A 573 5.40 21.46 -3.38
N ILE A 574 4.79 20.95 -2.30
CA ILE A 574 3.61 21.60 -1.71
C ILE A 574 3.97 23.00 -1.20
N LEU A 575 5.10 23.18 -0.53
CA LEU A 575 5.55 24.50 -0.07
C LEU A 575 5.81 25.47 -1.22
N GLU A 576 6.36 24.98 -2.33
CA GLU A 576 6.57 25.77 -3.54
C GLU A 576 5.23 26.19 -4.18
N ASN A 577 4.30 25.24 -4.32
CA ASN A 577 2.98 25.47 -4.93
C ASN A 577 2.07 26.39 -4.08
N PHE A 578 2.24 26.38 -2.76
CA PHE A 578 1.44 27.18 -1.81
C PHE A 578 2.28 28.22 -1.07
N LYS A 579 3.30 28.77 -1.75
CA LYS A 579 4.21 29.77 -1.18
C LYS A 579 3.50 31.03 -0.69
N GLU A 580 2.46 31.48 -1.38
CA GLU A 580 1.68 32.64 -0.95
C GLU A 580 0.94 32.39 0.35
N GLN A 581 0.32 31.21 0.48
CA GLN A 581 -0.36 30.77 1.70
C GLN A 581 0.62 30.62 2.86
N TYR A 582 1.81 30.06 2.60
CA TYR A 582 2.89 29.98 3.58
C TYR A 582 3.30 31.37 4.08
N ASN A 583 3.50 32.32 3.18
CA ASN A 583 3.86 33.70 3.53
C ASN A 583 2.78 34.37 4.36
N ARG A 584 1.48 34.18 4.02
CA ARG A 584 0.37 34.74 4.83
C ARG A 584 0.36 34.21 6.27
N ILE A 585 0.73 32.95 6.49
CA ILE A 585 0.81 32.38 7.84
C ILE A 585 1.91 33.03 8.67
N TYR A 586 3.07 33.30 8.07
CA TYR A 586 4.28 33.77 8.76
C TYR A 586 4.63 35.21 8.53
N SER A 587 3.86 35.98 7.71
CA SER A 587 3.99 37.44 7.69
C SER A 587 3.54 38.00 9.04
N PHE A 588 4.42 38.69 9.69
CA PHE A 588 4.14 39.47 10.91
C PHE A 588 4.03 40.94 10.45
N ASP A 589 2.82 41.48 10.40
CA ASP A 589 2.60 42.93 10.41
C ASP A 589 2.78 43.45 11.82
#